data_9278f54a3a1e8eaca55626054d1c3db3
#
_entry.id   9278f54a3a1e8eaca55626054d1c3db3
#
_cell.length_a   1.000
_cell.length_b   1.000
_cell.length_c   1.000
_cell.angle_alpha   90.00
_cell.angle_beta   90.00
_cell.angle_gamma   90.00
#
_symmetry.space_group_name_H-M   'P 1'
#
loop_
_entity.id
_entity.type
_entity.pdbx_description
1 polymer ?
#
loop_
_entity_poly.entity_id
_entity_poly.type
_entity_poly.pdbx_seq_one_letter_code
_entity_poly.pdbx_strand_id
1 'polypeptide(L)'
;LIGTNDSIAFIKSPVGVQIPSSNKYEAVVKNGNAEVLTDKTVTYKLYNSDNTTEYTGNDIKIASDGTLTVSSSAKPTDIYVRATSTDSNGKMLEKSVKVNVYNLKFNFTTSAKDGYTSVTSSTEYKESRGFGIDGTCADGESYMSGQNFGFKLNLTAGEVYEITAVYEGTIKCERVNSSLTGFERTKKTLESDTYKTAVFGDGVLDITFSGDGKLSSLTVEKVERTANSKPAWWTIGDSTVQQNGSWAYTLNNTLSDYPKLSNVISAFYNSGQAGRQHRSYYTEGLLNNVLCGIKPGDVVSISGMGTNDTSSTKD
;
A
#
# COMPACT_ATOMS: atom_id res chain seq x y z
N LEU A 1 39.78 16.15 -31.75
CA LEU A 1 38.64 15.24 -31.40
C LEU A 1 37.52 16.13 -30.89
N ILE A 2 36.46 16.26 -31.70
CA ILE A 2 35.25 16.93 -31.25
C ILE A 2 34.62 15.97 -30.23
N GLY A 3 34.49 16.40 -28.98
CA GLY A 3 33.85 15.60 -27.95
C GLY A 3 32.39 15.31 -28.36
N THR A 4 31.98 14.06 -28.25
CA THR A 4 30.56 13.73 -28.38
C THR A 4 29.80 14.23 -27.14
N ASN A 5 28.63 14.80 -27.32
CA ASN A 5 27.72 15.13 -26.21
C ASN A 5 26.82 13.93 -25.86
N ASP A 6 27.32 12.70 -26.07
CA ASP A 6 26.57 11.48 -25.76
C ASP A 6 26.42 11.35 -24.23
N SER A 7 25.28 10.85 -23.82
CA SER A 7 24.93 10.65 -22.40
C SER A 7 24.15 9.37 -22.20
N ILE A 8 24.24 8.77 -21.01
CA ILE A 8 23.42 7.64 -20.61
C ILE A 8 22.32 8.11 -19.66
N ALA A 9 21.09 7.64 -19.88
CA ALA A 9 19.93 7.99 -19.05
C ALA A 9 19.05 6.78 -18.83
N PHE A 10 18.53 6.65 -17.58
CA PHE A 10 17.46 5.71 -17.30
C PHE A 10 16.14 6.21 -17.90
N ILE A 11 15.44 5.32 -18.59
CA ILE A 11 14.06 5.52 -19.09
C ILE A 11 13.06 4.77 -18.21
N LYS A 12 13.53 3.75 -17.46
CA LYS A 12 12.76 3.04 -16.43
C LYS A 12 13.66 2.74 -15.24
N SER A 13 13.31 3.25 -14.07
CA SER A 13 14.14 3.12 -12.86
C SER A 13 13.28 3.20 -11.57
N PRO A 14 12.63 2.10 -11.16
CA PRO A 14 11.96 2.04 -9.87
C PRO A 14 12.91 2.46 -8.73
N VAL A 15 12.46 3.36 -7.87
CA VAL A 15 13.24 3.85 -6.72
C VAL A 15 12.94 3.06 -5.46
N GLY A 16 11.69 2.62 -5.29
CA GLY A 16 11.28 1.71 -4.22
C GLY A 16 11.08 0.30 -4.77
N VAL A 17 11.66 -0.69 -4.10
CA VAL A 17 11.59 -2.10 -4.50
C VAL A 17 11.24 -2.94 -3.29
N GLN A 18 10.05 -3.56 -3.32
CA GLN A 18 9.56 -4.38 -2.21
C GLN A 18 10.26 -5.74 -2.16
N ILE A 19 10.42 -6.29 -0.97
CA ILE A 19 10.91 -7.65 -0.70
C ILE A 19 9.72 -8.63 -0.53
N PRO A 20 9.64 -9.73 -1.28
CA PRO A 20 10.40 -10.06 -2.50
C PRO A 20 9.80 -9.38 -3.74
N SER A 21 10.59 -9.20 -4.79
CA SER A 21 10.08 -8.68 -6.07
C SER A 21 11.05 -8.88 -7.23
N SER A 22 10.53 -8.57 -8.44
CA SER A 22 11.32 -8.47 -9.67
C SER A 22 10.93 -7.18 -10.40
N ASN A 23 11.92 -6.37 -10.74
CA ASN A 23 11.70 -5.03 -11.30
C ASN A 23 12.64 -4.81 -12.49
N LYS A 24 12.13 -4.16 -13.53
CA LYS A 24 12.89 -3.86 -14.74
C LYS A 24 13.51 -2.46 -14.66
N TYR A 25 14.81 -2.39 -14.92
CA TYR A 25 15.57 -1.16 -15.17
C TYR A 25 15.94 -1.09 -16.63
N GLU A 26 15.76 0.07 -17.23
CA GLU A 26 16.12 0.33 -18.62
C GLU A 26 16.86 1.64 -18.73
N ALA A 27 18.03 1.62 -19.38
CA ALA A 27 18.79 2.81 -19.68
C ALA A 27 19.17 2.81 -21.17
N VAL A 28 19.31 4.00 -21.74
CA VAL A 28 19.66 4.21 -23.14
C VAL A 28 20.80 5.22 -23.24
N VAL A 29 21.60 5.10 -24.29
CA VAL A 29 22.57 6.14 -24.68
C VAL A 29 21.89 7.08 -25.66
N LYS A 30 22.04 8.38 -25.44
CA LYS A 30 21.50 9.44 -26.29
C LYS A 30 22.65 10.29 -26.83
N ASN A 31 22.55 10.71 -28.09
CA ASN A 31 23.46 11.69 -28.68
C ASN A 31 23.18 13.12 -28.19
N GLY A 32 23.96 14.10 -28.62
CA GLY A 32 23.79 15.51 -28.26
C GLY A 32 22.43 16.12 -28.67
N ASN A 33 21.70 15.50 -29.59
CA ASN A 33 20.34 15.88 -30.00
C ASN A 33 19.25 15.12 -29.24
N ALA A 34 19.59 14.39 -28.18
CA ALA A 34 18.71 13.53 -27.40
C ALA A 34 18.11 12.32 -28.13
N GLU A 35 18.62 11.97 -29.31
CA GLU A 35 18.22 10.78 -30.04
C GLU A 35 18.88 9.53 -29.46
N VAL A 36 18.11 8.42 -29.35
CA VAL A 36 18.62 7.16 -28.80
C VAL A 36 19.55 6.47 -29.83
N LEU A 37 20.74 6.11 -29.35
CA LEU A 37 21.71 5.32 -30.12
C LEU A 37 21.43 3.84 -29.93
N THR A 38 20.85 3.19 -30.94
CA THR A 38 20.40 1.79 -30.89
C THR A 38 21.52 0.76 -31.00
N ASP A 39 22.71 1.18 -31.44
CA ASP A 39 23.93 0.37 -31.55
C ASP A 39 24.73 0.22 -30.26
N LYS A 40 24.28 0.90 -29.18
CA LYS A 40 24.98 0.90 -27.88
C LYS A 40 24.43 -0.17 -26.94
N THR A 41 25.31 -0.99 -26.42
CA THR A 41 24.98 -1.96 -25.37
C THR A 41 25.10 -1.30 -24.01
N VAL A 42 24.07 -1.47 -23.17
CA VAL A 42 24.06 -1.04 -21.77
C VAL A 42 24.26 -2.27 -20.88
N THR A 43 25.15 -2.15 -19.92
CA THR A 43 25.37 -3.15 -18.87
C THR A 43 24.98 -2.61 -17.51
N TYR A 44 24.59 -3.51 -16.58
CA TYR A 44 24.10 -3.13 -15.27
C TYR A 44 24.91 -3.80 -14.17
N LYS A 45 25.16 -3.06 -13.09
CA LYS A 45 25.77 -3.56 -11.85
C LYS A 45 25.10 -2.97 -10.63
N LEU A 46 25.22 -3.68 -9.51
CA LEU A 46 24.74 -3.22 -8.21
C LEU A 46 25.90 -2.69 -7.38
N TYR A 47 25.63 -1.62 -6.63
CA TYR A 47 26.56 -1.03 -5.67
C TYR A 47 25.87 -0.86 -4.31
N ASN A 48 26.65 -0.90 -3.26
CA ASN A 48 26.18 -0.61 -1.91
C ASN A 48 25.71 0.86 -1.78
N SER A 49 25.22 1.22 -0.61
CA SER A 49 24.70 2.57 -0.32
C SER A 49 25.70 3.70 -0.49
N ASP A 50 27.00 3.39 -0.54
CA ASP A 50 28.10 4.33 -0.82
C ASP A 50 28.26 4.66 -2.32
N ASN A 51 27.54 3.94 -3.20
CA ASN A 51 27.63 4.03 -4.67
C ASN A 51 29.06 3.82 -5.24
N THR A 52 29.96 3.21 -4.49
CA THR A 52 31.35 2.95 -4.89
C THR A 52 31.74 1.49 -4.77
N THR A 53 31.32 0.81 -3.71
CA THR A 53 31.60 -0.60 -3.46
C THR A 53 30.56 -1.47 -4.17
N GLU A 54 31.01 -2.39 -5.05
CA GLU A 54 30.11 -3.33 -5.75
C GLU A 54 29.37 -4.21 -4.74
N TYR A 55 28.05 -4.40 -4.94
CA TYR A 55 27.24 -5.26 -4.12
C TYR A 55 27.50 -6.73 -4.47
N THR A 56 27.89 -7.52 -3.48
CA THR A 56 28.31 -8.94 -3.67
C THR A 56 27.32 -9.95 -3.03
N GLY A 57 26.21 -9.47 -2.47
CA GLY A 57 25.18 -10.32 -1.87
C GLY A 57 24.50 -11.24 -2.90
N ASN A 58 23.91 -12.34 -2.41
CA ASN A 58 23.19 -13.30 -3.24
C ASN A 58 21.67 -13.09 -3.24
N ASP A 59 21.18 -12.27 -2.37
CA ASP A 59 19.78 -11.97 -2.10
C ASP A 59 19.18 -10.86 -2.99
N ILE A 60 20.05 -10.02 -3.59
CA ILE A 60 19.68 -9.01 -4.59
C ILE A 60 20.61 -9.16 -5.79
N LYS A 61 20.03 -9.34 -6.98
CA LYS A 61 20.78 -9.56 -8.23
C LYS A 61 20.20 -8.73 -9.37
N ILE A 62 21.07 -8.28 -10.27
CA ILE A 62 20.64 -7.67 -11.53
C ILE A 62 21.16 -8.49 -12.70
N ALA A 63 20.26 -8.81 -13.62
CA ALA A 63 20.60 -9.53 -14.85
C ALA A 63 21.12 -8.56 -15.93
N SER A 64 21.78 -9.10 -16.95
CA SER A 64 22.31 -8.32 -18.08
C SER A 64 21.24 -7.52 -18.83
N ASP A 65 20.00 -7.98 -18.81
CA ASP A 65 18.86 -7.29 -19.39
C ASP A 65 18.31 -6.16 -18.52
N GLY A 66 18.86 -5.91 -17.31
CA GLY A 66 18.42 -4.91 -16.36
C GLY A 66 17.30 -5.39 -15.42
N THR A 67 16.99 -6.67 -15.36
CA THR A 67 16.01 -7.20 -14.40
C THR A 67 16.65 -7.35 -13.02
N LEU A 68 16.21 -6.51 -12.06
CA LEU A 68 16.56 -6.59 -10.64
C LEU A 68 15.63 -7.58 -9.95
N THR A 69 16.20 -8.61 -9.31
CA THR A 69 15.47 -9.59 -8.51
C THR A 69 15.89 -9.48 -7.06
N VAL A 70 14.91 -9.34 -6.16
CA VAL A 70 15.09 -9.31 -4.70
C VAL A 70 14.44 -10.55 -4.11
N SER A 71 15.21 -11.36 -3.41
CA SER A 71 14.70 -12.59 -2.78
C SER A 71 13.96 -12.31 -1.48
N SER A 72 13.17 -13.26 -1.01
CA SER A 72 12.47 -13.18 0.28
C SER A 72 13.41 -13.16 1.51
N SER A 73 14.67 -13.56 1.33
CA SER A 73 15.68 -13.53 2.39
C SER A 73 16.41 -12.18 2.48
N ALA A 74 16.20 -11.26 1.52
CA ALA A 74 16.82 -9.94 1.56
C ALA A 74 16.35 -9.14 2.77
N LYS A 75 17.24 -8.28 3.26
CA LYS A 75 16.92 -7.30 4.30
C LYS A 75 16.71 -5.91 3.69
N PRO A 76 15.90 -5.06 4.31
CA PRO A 76 15.79 -3.66 3.90
C PRO A 76 17.18 -2.99 3.83
N THR A 77 17.45 -2.36 2.71
CA THR A 77 18.75 -1.70 2.46
C THR A 77 18.63 -0.70 1.32
N ASP A 78 19.57 0.25 1.28
CA ASP A 78 19.75 1.12 0.13
C ASP A 78 20.86 0.55 -0.76
N ILE A 79 20.62 0.49 -2.04
CA ILE A 79 21.60 0.10 -3.06
C ILE A 79 21.58 1.09 -4.22
N TYR A 80 22.55 0.97 -5.12
CA TYR A 80 22.51 1.67 -6.40
C TYR A 80 22.50 0.67 -7.56
N VAL A 81 21.64 0.93 -8.54
CA VAL A 81 21.71 0.33 -9.88
C VAL A 81 22.52 1.28 -10.75
N ARG A 82 23.66 0.82 -11.27
CA ARG A 82 24.49 1.57 -12.20
C ARG A 82 24.37 0.97 -13.59
N ALA A 83 24.01 1.82 -14.54
CA ALA A 83 24.07 1.52 -15.96
C ALA A 83 25.35 2.07 -16.56
N THR A 84 26.06 1.28 -17.37
CA THR A 84 27.28 1.69 -18.07
C THR A 84 27.20 1.35 -19.56
N SER A 85 27.80 2.19 -20.38
CA SER A 85 27.94 2.02 -21.83
C SER A 85 29.14 2.82 -22.33
N THR A 86 29.29 2.97 -23.63
CA THR A 86 30.32 3.83 -24.24
C THR A 86 29.68 4.88 -25.14
N ASP A 87 30.31 6.08 -25.19
CA ASP A 87 29.97 7.09 -26.19
C ASP A 87 30.38 6.66 -27.61
N SER A 88 30.14 7.51 -28.59
CA SER A 88 30.53 7.26 -29.98
C SER A 88 32.04 7.22 -30.21
N ASN A 89 32.85 7.74 -29.28
CA ASN A 89 34.30 7.70 -29.29
C ASN A 89 34.89 6.57 -28.41
N GLY A 90 34.08 5.72 -27.83
CA GLY A 90 34.50 4.62 -26.94
C GLY A 90 34.78 5.01 -25.51
N LYS A 91 34.52 6.28 -25.10
CA LYS A 91 34.63 6.72 -23.70
C LYS A 91 33.46 6.16 -22.87
N MET A 92 33.79 5.69 -21.67
CA MET A 92 32.78 5.15 -20.76
C MET A 92 31.80 6.23 -20.30
N LEU A 93 30.53 5.88 -20.38
CA LEU A 93 29.39 6.60 -19.83
C LEU A 93 28.81 5.81 -18.67
N GLU A 94 28.43 6.47 -17.59
CA GLU A 94 27.78 5.83 -16.45
C GLU A 94 26.65 6.69 -15.88
N LYS A 95 25.65 6.03 -15.31
CA LYS A 95 24.57 6.65 -14.56
C LYS A 95 24.11 5.70 -13.46
N SER A 96 23.96 6.24 -12.25
CA SER A 96 23.43 5.48 -11.11
C SER A 96 22.07 6.01 -10.67
N VAL A 97 21.23 5.12 -10.18
CA VAL A 97 19.98 5.43 -9.49
C VAL A 97 19.97 4.75 -8.12
N LYS A 98 19.63 5.52 -7.08
CA LYS A 98 19.45 5.00 -5.73
C LYS A 98 18.16 4.22 -5.65
N VAL A 99 18.20 3.04 -5.03
CA VAL A 99 17.06 2.13 -4.86
C VAL A 99 16.90 1.82 -3.38
N ASN A 100 15.71 2.09 -2.85
CA ASN A 100 15.32 1.68 -1.51
C ASN A 100 14.70 0.28 -1.60
N VAL A 101 15.40 -0.72 -1.12
CA VAL A 101 14.88 -2.09 -0.96
C VAL A 101 14.18 -2.15 0.39
N TYR A 102 12.88 -2.44 0.42
CA TYR A 102 12.08 -2.37 1.63
C TYR A 102 11.15 -3.57 1.76
N ASN A 103 10.75 -3.86 3.01
CA ASN A 103 9.66 -4.79 3.32
C ASN A 103 8.49 -4.04 3.94
N LEU A 104 7.42 -4.76 4.24
CA LEU A 104 6.21 -4.20 4.84
C LEU A 104 6.27 -4.15 6.39
N LYS A 105 7.48 -4.06 6.96
CA LYS A 105 7.74 -3.84 8.38
C LYS A 105 8.54 -2.55 8.53
N PHE A 106 7.95 -1.56 9.17
CA PHE A 106 8.49 -0.22 9.26
C PHE A 106 8.84 0.14 10.71
N ASN A 107 9.99 0.75 10.89
CA ASN A 107 10.48 1.27 12.17
C ASN A 107 10.58 2.79 12.09
N PHE A 108 9.92 3.47 13.02
CA PHE A 108 9.82 4.92 13.11
C PHE A 108 10.62 5.49 14.29
N THR A 109 11.65 4.77 14.72
CA THR A 109 12.56 5.21 15.78
C THR A 109 13.94 5.53 15.20
N THR A 110 14.72 6.35 15.87
CA THR A 110 16.09 6.66 15.42
C THR A 110 17.04 5.47 15.56
N SER A 111 16.69 4.49 16.41
CA SER A 111 17.44 3.24 16.55
C SER A 111 17.01 2.23 15.50
N ALA A 112 17.97 1.70 14.71
CA ALA A 112 17.68 0.69 13.71
C ALA A 112 17.14 -0.60 14.36
N LYS A 113 16.11 -1.19 13.72
CA LYS A 113 15.51 -2.48 14.14
C LYS A 113 15.76 -3.51 13.04
N ASP A 114 16.43 -4.61 13.39
CA ASP A 114 16.75 -5.66 12.40
C ASP A 114 15.51 -6.21 11.71
N GLY A 115 15.57 -6.33 10.40
CA GLY A 115 14.47 -6.80 9.56
C GLY A 115 13.33 -5.79 9.36
N TYR A 116 13.51 -4.53 9.76
CA TYR A 116 12.55 -3.45 9.52
C TYR A 116 13.12 -2.40 8.58
N THR A 117 12.26 -1.82 7.76
CA THR A 117 12.56 -0.63 6.96
C THR A 117 12.56 0.59 7.86
N SER A 118 13.67 1.31 7.96
CA SER A 118 13.75 2.54 8.74
C SER A 118 13.04 3.69 8.01
N VAL A 119 12.23 4.44 8.75
CA VAL A 119 11.50 5.63 8.29
C VAL A 119 11.83 6.78 9.22
N THR A 120 12.22 7.92 8.66
CA THR A 120 12.48 9.16 9.40
C THR A 120 11.49 10.24 8.95
N SER A 121 11.41 11.34 9.70
CA SER A 121 10.61 12.52 9.35
C SER A 121 10.94 13.09 7.97
N SER A 122 12.17 12.89 7.47
CA SER A 122 12.62 13.28 6.13
C SER A 122 12.26 12.26 5.04
N THR A 123 11.69 11.11 5.39
CA THR A 123 11.23 10.09 4.44
C THR A 123 9.85 10.47 3.89
N GLU A 124 9.75 11.61 3.18
CA GLU A 124 8.50 12.06 2.56
C GLU A 124 7.93 10.99 1.63
N TYR A 125 6.59 10.84 1.60
CA TYR A 125 5.96 9.94 0.64
C TYR A 125 6.26 10.35 -0.79
N LYS A 126 6.69 9.36 -1.58
CA LYS A 126 6.85 9.46 -3.03
C LYS A 126 6.29 8.18 -3.66
N GLU A 127 5.43 8.33 -4.64
CA GLU A 127 4.87 7.20 -5.39
C GLU A 127 5.97 6.27 -5.90
N SER A 128 7.08 6.83 -6.42
CA SER A 128 8.22 6.07 -6.93
C SER A 128 8.99 5.29 -5.85
N ARG A 129 8.95 5.71 -4.59
CA ARG A 129 9.50 4.96 -3.46
C ARG A 129 8.53 3.91 -2.94
N GLY A 130 7.24 4.15 -3.03
CA GLY A 130 6.19 3.26 -2.59
C GLY A 130 5.77 3.43 -1.12
N PHE A 131 6.46 4.26 -0.33
CA PHE A 131 6.09 4.57 1.05
C PHE A 131 6.65 5.92 1.51
N GLY A 132 6.16 6.41 2.64
CA GLY A 132 6.74 7.59 3.30
C GLY A 132 5.74 8.37 4.16
N ILE A 133 6.26 9.41 4.78
CA ILE A 133 5.54 10.33 5.66
C ILE A 133 4.76 11.34 4.82
N ASP A 134 3.53 11.62 5.23
CA ASP A 134 2.68 12.71 4.74
C ASP A 134 2.39 13.66 5.91
N GLY A 135 2.82 14.92 5.77
CA GLY A 135 2.73 15.92 6.82
C GLY A 135 4.03 16.13 7.61
N THR A 136 3.93 16.75 8.77
CA THR A 136 5.08 17.15 9.59
C THR A 136 5.15 16.35 10.89
N CYS A 137 6.31 15.78 11.15
CA CYS A 137 6.58 15.03 12.38
C CYS A 137 8.05 15.19 12.80
N ALA A 138 8.39 14.73 13.99
CA ALA A 138 9.74 14.74 14.54
C ALA A 138 10.21 13.33 14.88
N ASP A 139 11.48 13.05 14.60
CA ASP A 139 12.12 11.79 14.95
C ASP A 139 12.43 11.73 16.45
N GLY A 140 12.30 10.53 17.03
CA GLY A 140 12.64 10.26 18.43
C GLY A 140 13.21 8.85 18.63
N GLU A 141 13.84 8.62 19.77
CA GLU A 141 14.47 7.32 20.08
C GLU A 141 13.48 6.16 20.18
N SER A 142 12.28 6.43 20.72
CA SER A 142 11.26 5.42 20.97
C SER A 142 10.07 5.48 20.01
N TYR A 143 9.86 6.62 19.36
CA TYR A 143 8.76 6.87 18.43
C TYR A 143 8.99 8.13 17.60
N MET A 144 8.36 8.19 16.44
CA MET A 144 8.11 9.42 15.68
C MET A 144 6.84 10.08 16.22
N SER A 145 6.81 11.41 16.32
CA SER A 145 5.66 12.13 16.84
C SER A 145 5.32 13.39 16.03
N GLY A 146 4.05 13.75 16.04
CA GLY A 146 3.59 14.97 15.37
C GLY A 146 2.10 15.19 15.54
N GLN A 147 1.66 16.41 15.20
CA GLN A 147 0.25 16.73 15.08
C GLN A 147 -0.22 16.51 13.65
N ASN A 148 -1.21 15.63 13.46
CA ASN A 148 -1.83 15.41 12.15
C ASN A 148 -0.84 15.00 11.05
N PHE A 149 0.02 14.05 11.30
CA PHE A 149 0.87 13.44 10.29
C PHE A 149 0.30 12.10 9.79
N GLY A 150 0.79 11.62 8.67
CA GLY A 150 0.38 10.35 8.07
C GLY A 150 1.56 9.52 7.59
N PHE A 151 1.26 8.26 7.33
CA PHE A 151 2.14 7.35 6.62
C PHE A 151 1.38 6.74 5.45
N LYS A 152 1.95 6.83 4.25
CA LYS A 152 1.41 6.28 3.00
C LYS A 152 2.24 5.11 2.53
N LEU A 153 1.56 4.09 1.99
CA LEU A 153 2.19 2.87 1.51
C LEU A 153 1.47 2.37 0.25
N ASN A 154 2.23 2.17 -0.84
CA ASN A 154 1.71 1.57 -2.06
C ASN A 154 1.48 0.07 -1.84
N LEU A 155 0.27 -0.37 -2.09
CA LEU A 155 -0.18 -1.75 -1.97
C LEU A 155 -1.07 -2.11 -3.18
N THR A 156 -1.54 -3.34 -3.22
CA THR A 156 -2.45 -3.76 -4.29
C THR A 156 -3.88 -3.32 -3.98
N ALA A 157 -4.47 -2.51 -4.87
CA ALA A 157 -5.86 -2.08 -4.75
C ALA A 157 -6.82 -3.28 -4.70
N GLY A 158 -7.85 -3.17 -3.86
CA GLY A 158 -8.86 -4.21 -3.66
C GLY A 158 -8.43 -5.37 -2.76
N GLU A 159 -7.15 -5.43 -2.37
CA GLU A 159 -6.68 -6.44 -1.42
C GLU A 159 -6.89 -5.99 0.02
N VAL A 160 -6.98 -6.96 0.92
CA VAL A 160 -7.12 -6.75 2.37
C VAL A 160 -5.79 -7.00 3.04
N TYR A 161 -5.43 -6.11 3.96
CA TYR A 161 -4.22 -6.21 4.76
C TYR A 161 -4.55 -6.17 6.24
N GLU A 162 -3.80 -6.94 7.00
CA GLU A 162 -3.75 -6.84 8.46
C GLU A 162 -2.61 -5.91 8.84
N ILE A 163 -2.93 -4.92 9.66
CA ILE A 163 -2.01 -3.89 10.11
C ILE A 163 -1.80 -4.04 11.60
N THR A 164 -0.56 -4.23 12.02
CA THR A 164 -0.15 -4.18 13.40
C THR A 164 0.70 -2.94 13.63
N ALA A 165 0.20 -1.99 14.42
CA ALA A 165 0.88 -0.74 14.73
C ALA A 165 1.17 -0.63 16.23
N VAL A 166 2.35 -0.11 16.59
CA VAL A 166 2.67 0.31 17.98
C VAL A 166 2.59 1.82 18.00
N TYR A 167 1.54 2.36 18.64
CA TYR A 167 1.22 3.77 18.59
C TYR A 167 0.55 4.30 19.87
N GLU A 168 0.52 5.62 20.01
CA GLU A 168 -0.27 6.40 20.98
C GLU A 168 -0.98 7.52 20.22
N GLY A 169 -2.16 7.91 20.69
CA GLY A 169 -3.02 8.88 20.01
C GLY A 169 -4.12 8.20 19.18
N THR A 170 -4.69 8.93 18.24
CA THR A 170 -5.77 8.42 17.37
C THR A 170 -5.24 8.10 15.99
N ILE A 171 -5.41 6.85 15.56
CA ILE A 171 -5.07 6.35 14.21
C ILE A 171 -6.35 6.21 13.37
N LYS A 172 -6.27 6.55 12.10
CA LYS A 172 -7.31 6.35 11.09
C LYS A 172 -6.69 5.74 9.84
N CYS A 173 -7.44 4.87 9.17
CA CYS A 173 -7.04 4.28 7.91
C CYS A 173 -8.01 4.65 6.79
N GLU A 174 -7.48 4.81 5.57
CA GLU A 174 -8.28 5.05 4.36
C GLU A 174 -9.25 6.22 4.48
N ARG A 175 -8.82 7.30 5.16
CA ARG A 175 -9.63 8.52 5.37
C ARG A 175 -10.98 8.28 6.05
N VAL A 176 -11.13 7.15 6.74
CA VAL A 176 -12.35 6.79 7.45
C VAL A 176 -12.51 7.70 8.67
N ASN A 177 -13.65 8.37 8.77
CA ASN A 177 -13.98 9.31 9.84
C ASN A 177 -15.06 8.76 10.78
N SER A 178 -15.06 7.46 11.09
CA SER A 178 -16.09 6.88 11.95
C SER A 178 -15.54 5.88 12.94
N SER A 179 -15.87 6.07 14.21
CA SER A 179 -15.67 5.10 15.28
C SER A 179 -16.56 3.85 15.14
N LEU A 180 -17.58 3.88 14.27
CA LEU A 180 -18.54 2.77 14.07
C LEU A 180 -17.88 1.53 13.45
N THR A 181 -16.75 1.69 12.78
CA THR A 181 -16.12 0.62 12.00
C THR A 181 -14.84 0.09 12.62
N GLY A 182 -14.34 0.72 13.68
CA GLY A 182 -13.06 0.34 14.29
C GLY A 182 -11.82 0.73 13.49
N PHE A 183 -11.95 1.52 12.40
CA PHE A 183 -10.84 2.07 11.65
C PHE A 183 -10.30 3.38 12.24
N GLU A 184 -11.06 4.00 13.12
CA GLU A 184 -10.59 5.05 14.01
C GLU A 184 -10.42 4.46 15.40
N ARG A 185 -9.18 4.41 15.87
CA ARG A 185 -8.84 3.82 17.16
C ARG A 185 -7.93 4.74 17.95
N THR A 186 -8.17 4.82 19.27
CA THR A 186 -7.38 5.66 20.15
C THR A 186 -6.70 4.82 21.22
N LYS A 187 -5.40 5.03 21.39
CA LYS A 187 -4.57 4.50 22.46
C LYS A 187 -4.08 5.62 23.36
N LYS A 188 -4.13 5.42 24.67
CA LYS A 188 -3.68 6.41 25.66
C LYS A 188 -2.20 6.31 25.99
N THR A 189 -1.59 5.19 25.63
CA THR A 189 -0.17 4.88 25.84
C THR A 189 0.38 4.19 24.60
N LEU A 190 1.69 4.20 24.44
CA LEU A 190 2.37 3.55 23.32
C LEU A 190 2.21 2.02 23.42
N GLU A 191 1.26 1.46 22.71
CA GLU A 191 0.93 0.03 22.74
C GLU A 191 0.57 -0.53 21.37
N SER A 192 0.66 -1.86 21.22
CA SER A 192 0.34 -2.56 19.98
C SER A 192 -1.17 -2.66 19.79
N ASP A 193 -1.61 -2.52 18.54
CA ASP A 193 -2.97 -2.79 18.09
C ASP A 193 -2.95 -3.42 16.70
N THR A 194 -3.91 -4.31 16.44
CA THR A 194 -4.02 -5.02 15.16
C THR A 194 -5.42 -4.87 14.59
N TYR A 195 -5.52 -4.54 13.33
CA TYR A 195 -6.79 -4.39 12.61
C TYR A 195 -6.62 -4.70 11.12
N LYS A 196 -7.75 -4.91 10.43
CA LYS A 196 -7.77 -5.17 8.98
C LYS A 196 -8.35 -3.99 8.24
N THR A 197 -7.81 -3.72 7.07
CA THR A 197 -8.32 -2.73 6.13
C THR A 197 -8.20 -3.22 4.70
N ALA A 198 -9.15 -2.84 3.85
CA ALA A 198 -9.01 -2.98 2.41
C ALA A 198 -8.30 -1.74 1.84
N VAL A 199 -7.49 -1.91 0.82
CA VAL A 199 -6.86 -0.81 0.09
C VAL A 199 -7.75 -0.42 -1.08
N PHE A 200 -8.11 0.87 -1.17
CA PHE A 200 -8.99 1.37 -2.21
C PHE A 200 -8.33 1.50 -3.59
N GLY A 201 -9.09 1.99 -4.55
CA GLY A 201 -8.76 1.92 -5.97
C GLY A 201 -7.52 2.69 -6.43
N ASP A 202 -6.98 3.61 -5.61
CA ASP A 202 -5.70 4.28 -5.88
C ASP A 202 -4.47 3.41 -5.54
N GLY A 203 -4.67 2.28 -4.84
CA GLY A 203 -3.59 1.39 -4.44
C GLY A 203 -2.67 1.97 -3.36
N VAL A 204 -3.12 3.00 -2.65
CA VAL A 204 -2.34 3.64 -1.57
C VAL A 204 -3.07 3.47 -0.25
N LEU A 205 -2.45 2.77 0.69
CA LEU A 205 -2.91 2.74 2.08
C LEU A 205 -2.54 4.06 2.76
N ASP A 206 -3.55 4.84 3.12
CA ASP A 206 -3.42 6.06 3.92
C ASP A 206 -3.63 5.74 5.40
N ILE A 207 -2.61 5.96 6.24
CA ILE A 207 -2.70 5.89 7.69
C ILE A 207 -2.45 7.29 8.23
N THR A 208 -3.38 7.83 9.01
CA THR A 208 -3.25 9.17 9.58
C THR A 208 -3.33 9.13 11.11
N PHE A 209 -2.55 9.99 11.74
CA PHE A 209 -2.52 10.20 13.17
C PHE A 209 -3.04 11.60 13.47
N SER A 210 -3.99 11.72 14.40
CA SER A 210 -4.54 13.00 14.84
C SER A 210 -4.28 13.25 16.31
N GLY A 211 -4.17 14.54 16.66
CA GLY A 211 -3.69 14.97 17.97
C GLY A 211 -2.18 14.80 18.08
N ASP A 212 -1.66 14.65 19.31
CA ASP A 212 -0.23 14.40 19.57
C ASP A 212 0.10 12.91 19.33
N GLY A 213 -0.01 12.49 18.07
CA GLY A 213 0.20 11.09 17.68
C GLY A 213 1.66 10.67 17.82
N LYS A 214 1.88 9.43 18.26
CA LYS A 214 3.19 8.77 18.34
C LYS A 214 3.14 7.44 17.63
N LEU A 215 4.13 7.14 16.81
CA LEU A 215 4.24 5.89 16.06
C LEU A 215 5.64 5.31 16.22
N SER A 216 5.72 4.08 16.70
CA SER A 216 7.00 3.37 16.91
C SER A 216 7.28 2.36 15.80
N SER A 217 6.31 1.53 15.45
CA SER A 217 6.46 0.54 14.39
C SER A 217 5.13 0.20 13.72
N LEU A 218 5.24 -0.29 12.47
CA LEU A 218 4.11 -0.75 11.66
C LEU A 218 4.51 -2.03 10.94
N THR A 219 3.65 -3.03 10.97
CA THR A 219 3.75 -4.24 10.15
C THR A 219 2.47 -4.37 9.33
N VAL A 220 2.62 -4.66 8.04
CA VAL A 220 1.50 -4.80 7.11
C VAL A 220 1.61 -6.16 6.44
N GLU A 221 0.57 -6.98 6.57
CA GLU A 221 0.55 -8.35 6.03
C GLU A 221 -0.68 -8.53 5.16
N LYS A 222 -0.49 -9.05 3.94
CA LYS A 222 -1.62 -9.37 3.06
C LYS A 222 -2.45 -10.49 3.68
N VAL A 223 -3.76 -10.30 3.72
CA VAL A 223 -4.70 -11.33 4.17
C VAL A 223 -5.05 -12.22 2.99
N GLU A 224 -4.63 -13.48 3.05
CA GLU A 224 -5.05 -14.47 2.06
C GLU A 224 -6.52 -14.82 2.24
N ARG A 225 -7.30 -14.66 1.17
CA ARG A 225 -8.73 -14.92 1.15
C ARG A 225 -9.02 -16.10 0.23
N THR A 226 -9.32 -17.25 0.80
CA THR A 226 -9.76 -18.43 0.05
C THR A 226 -11.28 -18.47 -0.08
N ALA A 227 -11.76 -18.90 -1.24
CA ALA A 227 -13.19 -19.10 -1.46
C ALA A 227 -13.79 -20.09 -0.45
N ASN A 228 -15.01 -19.82 0.01
CA ASN A 228 -15.79 -20.78 0.76
C ASN A 228 -16.31 -21.90 -0.18
N SER A 229 -16.61 -23.08 0.37
CA SER A 229 -17.25 -24.17 -0.41
C SER A 229 -18.62 -23.77 -0.99
N LYS A 230 -19.32 -22.86 -0.30
CA LYS A 230 -20.52 -22.18 -0.77
C LYS A 230 -20.31 -20.67 -0.58
N PRO A 231 -20.74 -19.82 -1.53
CA PRO A 231 -20.62 -18.37 -1.38
C PRO A 231 -21.43 -17.87 -0.17
N ALA A 232 -20.99 -16.79 0.44
CA ALA A 232 -21.82 -15.96 1.29
C ALA A 232 -22.57 -14.92 0.44
N TRP A 233 -23.69 -14.43 0.93
CA TRP A 233 -24.38 -13.29 0.33
C TRP A 233 -24.35 -12.09 1.27
N TRP A 234 -23.72 -11.03 0.80
CA TRP A 234 -23.61 -9.75 1.49
C TRP A 234 -24.59 -8.75 0.90
N THR A 235 -25.32 -8.01 1.73
CA THR A 235 -26.15 -6.91 1.25
C THR A 235 -25.74 -5.60 1.91
N ILE A 236 -25.61 -4.56 1.08
CA ILE A 236 -25.26 -3.19 1.44
C ILE A 236 -26.50 -2.33 1.21
N GLY A 237 -26.77 -1.38 2.09
CA GLY A 237 -27.90 -0.47 1.94
C GLY A 237 -28.13 0.42 3.15
N ASP A 238 -29.23 1.13 3.14
CA ASP A 238 -29.66 2.05 4.21
C ASP A 238 -30.68 1.37 5.18
N SER A 239 -31.55 2.18 5.78
CA SER A 239 -32.61 1.71 6.67
C SER A 239 -33.56 0.69 6.04
N THR A 240 -33.78 0.76 4.73
CA THR A 240 -34.65 -0.18 4.00
C THR A 240 -34.09 -1.60 3.96
N VAL A 241 -32.81 -1.75 4.25
CA VAL A 241 -32.08 -3.02 4.36
C VAL A 241 -31.86 -3.40 5.82
N GLN A 242 -31.49 -2.43 6.68
CA GLN A 242 -31.12 -2.69 8.06
C GLN A 242 -32.29 -2.99 8.99
N GLN A 243 -33.40 -2.27 8.83
CA GLN A 243 -34.47 -2.20 9.84
C GLN A 243 -35.24 -3.53 10.01
N ASN A 244 -35.75 -3.73 11.21
CA ASN A 244 -36.69 -4.80 11.50
C ASN A 244 -37.92 -4.75 10.53
N GLY A 245 -38.24 -5.87 9.94
CA GLY A 245 -39.28 -5.97 8.92
C GLY A 245 -38.80 -5.70 7.49
N SER A 246 -37.56 -5.29 7.26
CA SER A 246 -36.99 -5.28 5.93
C SER A 246 -36.75 -6.69 5.40
N TRP A 247 -36.71 -6.83 4.08
CA TRP A 247 -36.44 -8.12 3.45
C TRP A 247 -35.11 -8.75 3.89
N ALA A 248 -34.07 -7.92 3.99
CA ALA A 248 -32.73 -8.36 4.36
C ALA A 248 -32.63 -8.72 5.86
N TYR A 249 -33.31 -7.96 6.74
CA TYR A 249 -33.38 -8.29 8.16
C TYR A 249 -34.11 -9.64 8.35
N THR A 250 -35.25 -9.82 7.67
CA THR A 250 -36.02 -11.06 7.73
C THR A 250 -35.21 -12.24 7.22
N LEU A 251 -34.58 -12.12 6.04
CA LEU A 251 -33.76 -13.18 5.47
C LEU A 251 -32.57 -13.54 6.35
N ASN A 252 -31.91 -12.55 6.95
CA ASN A 252 -30.77 -12.78 7.87
C ASN A 252 -31.18 -13.65 9.08
N ASN A 253 -32.39 -13.48 9.58
CA ASN A 253 -32.88 -14.21 10.76
C ASN A 253 -33.58 -15.54 10.44
N THR A 254 -34.00 -15.74 9.19
CA THR A 254 -34.79 -16.89 8.79
C THR A 254 -34.21 -17.68 7.61
N LEU A 255 -32.90 -17.54 7.37
CA LEU A 255 -32.26 -18.23 6.23
C LEU A 255 -32.50 -19.73 6.24
N SER A 256 -32.51 -20.36 7.42
CA SER A 256 -32.78 -21.80 7.59
C SER A 256 -34.17 -22.22 7.11
N ASP A 257 -35.12 -21.29 7.08
CA ASP A 257 -36.49 -21.54 6.64
C ASP A 257 -36.61 -21.58 5.12
N TYR A 258 -35.52 -21.26 4.41
CA TYR A 258 -35.44 -21.27 2.96
C TYR A 258 -34.44 -22.32 2.44
N PRO A 259 -34.79 -23.63 2.44
CA PRO A 259 -33.85 -24.70 2.11
C PRO A 259 -33.17 -24.56 0.73
N LYS A 260 -33.91 -24.03 -0.26
CA LYS A 260 -33.36 -23.81 -1.61
C LYS A 260 -32.24 -22.80 -1.59
N LEU A 261 -32.28 -21.78 -0.72
CA LEU A 261 -31.28 -20.75 -0.59
C LEU A 261 -30.11 -21.20 0.33
N SER A 262 -30.43 -21.74 1.50
CA SER A 262 -29.45 -22.24 2.46
C SER A 262 -28.62 -23.43 1.93
N ASN A 263 -29.12 -24.13 0.89
CA ASN A 263 -28.35 -25.15 0.19
C ASN A 263 -27.30 -24.58 -0.77
N VAL A 264 -27.42 -23.34 -1.24
CA VAL A 264 -26.52 -22.72 -2.23
C VAL A 264 -25.64 -21.64 -1.65
N ILE A 265 -26.00 -21.00 -0.53
CA ILE A 265 -25.17 -20.04 0.17
C ILE A 265 -24.78 -20.53 1.56
N SER A 266 -23.61 -20.13 2.05
CA SER A 266 -23.10 -20.49 3.37
C SER A 266 -23.63 -19.59 4.48
N ALA A 267 -23.88 -18.32 4.16
CA ALA A 267 -24.35 -17.30 5.09
C ALA A 267 -25.00 -16.13 4.34
N PHE A 268 -25.83 -15.38 5.03
CA PHE A 268 -26.34 -14.09 4.58
C PHE A 268 -25.93 -13.02 5.60
N TYR A 269 -25.28 -11.95 5.12
CA TYR A 269 -24.80 -10.84 5.95
C TYR A 269 -25.54 -9.56 5.57
N ASN A 270 -26.35 -9.06 6.51
CA ASN A 270 -26.98 -7.76 6.37
C ASN A 270 -26.04 -6.67 6.87
N SER A 271 -25.42 -5.95 5.94
CA SER A 271 -24.52 -4.82 6.19
C SER A 271 -25.20 -3.46 5.97
N GLY A 272 -26.54 -3.41 5.95
CA GLY A 272 -27.28 -2.15 5.88
C GLY A 272 -27.04 -1.25 7.09
N GLN A 273 -27.04 0.06 6.88
CA GLN A 273 -26.93 1.05 7.94
C GLN A 273 -27.88 2.22 7.72
N ALA A 274 -28.82 2.41 8.64
CA ALA A 274 -29.87 3.43 8.55
C ALA A 274 -29.31 4.84 8.36
N GLY A 275 -29.97 5.63 7.52
CA GLY A 275 -29.62 7.05 7.28
C GLY A 275 -28.41 7.25 6.38
N ARG A 276 -27.80 6.18 5.83
CA ARG A 276 -26.61 6.32 5.02
C ARG A 276 -26.95 6.54 3.56
N GLN A 277 -26.16 7.44 2.97
CA GLN A 277 -26.05 7.69 1.54
C GLN A 277 -24.90 6.85 0.98
N HIS A 278 -24.79 6.72 -0.33
CA HIS A 278 -23.64 6.05 -0.94
C HIS A 278 -22.31 6.67 -0.50
N ARG A 279 -22.22 8.00 -0.48
CA ARG A 279 -21.02 8.71 -0.03
C ARG A 279 -20.68 8.43 1.44
N SER A 280 -21.66 8.58 2.35
CA SER A 280 -21.41 8.37 3.78
C SER A 280 -21.09 6.91 4.11
N TYR A 281 -21.71 5.97 3.42
CA TYR A 281 -21.40 4.55 3.56
C TYR A 281 -19.92 4.26 3.23
N TYR A 282 -19.38 4.95 2.22
CA TYR A 282 -17.96 4.91 1.86
C TYR A 282 -17.10 5.65 2.90
N THR A 283 -17.38 6.94 3.17
CA THR A 283 -16.51 7.79 4.00
C THR A 283 -16.51 7.42 5.48
N GLU A 284 -17.55 6.74 5.96
CA GLU A 284 -17.61 6.19 7.32
C GLU A 284 -16.96 4.79 7.44
N GLY A 285 -16.42 4.22 6.36
CA GLY A 285 -15.72 2.94 6.37
C GLY A 285 -16.62 1.70 6.43
N LEU A 286 -17.95 1.86 6.28
CA LEU A 286 -18.89 0.73 6.26
C LEU A 286 -18.61 -0.21 5.07
N LEU A 287 -18.30 0.38 3.90
CA LEU A 287 -17.87 -0.41 2.75
C LEU A 287 -16.58 -1.17 3.03
N ASN A 288 -15.63 -0.56 3.72
CA ASN A 288 -14.36 -1.21 4.07
C ASN A 288 -14.60 -2.44 4.96
N ASN A 289 -15.53 -2.39 5.92
CA ASN A 289 -15.89 -3.57 6.71
C ASN A 289 -16.38 -4.73 5.83
N VAL A 290 -17.23 -4.44 4.83
CA VAL A 290 -17.70 -5.46 3.89
C VAL A 290 -16.54 -6.01 3.07
N LEU A 291 -15.69 -5.15 2.52
CA LEU A 291 -14.51 -5.54 1.73
C LEU A 291 -13.55 -6.42 2.54
N CYS A 292 -13.38 -6.16 3.84
CA CYS A 292 -12.56 -7.00 4.72
C CYS A 292 -13.18 -8.39 4.96
N GLY A 293 -14.49 -8.53 4.83
CA GLY A 293 -15.20 -9.79 5.10
C GLY A 293 -15.44 -10.67 3.87
N ILE A 294 -15.62 -10.07 2.69
CA ILE A 294 -15.94 -10.81 1.46
C ILE A 294 -14.79 -11.70 1.00
N LYS A 295 -15.16 -12.81 0.36
CA LYS A 295 -14.21 -13.80 -0.19
C LYS A 295 -14.47 -14.01 -1.67
N PRO A 296 -13.51 -14.56 -2.42
CA PRO A 296 -13.74 -14.94 -3.82
C PRO A 296 -14.96 -15.85 -3.97
N GLY A 297 -15.84 -15.50 -4.91
CA GLY A 297 -17.09 -16.23 -5.17
C GLY A 297 -18.30 -15.77 -4.36
N ASP A 298 -18.12 -14.93 -3.34
CA ASP A 298 -19.25 -14.35 -2.60
C ASP A 298 -20.08 -13.42 -3.48
N VAL A 299 -21.37 -13.30 -3.15
CA VAL A 299 -22.33 -12.41 -3.84
C VAL A 299 -22.48 -11.13 -3.02
N VAL A 300 -22.40 -9.98 -3.67
CA VAL A 300 -22.69 -8.69 -3.06
C VAL A 300 -23.86 -8.04 -3.77
N SER A 301 -24.91 -7.71 -3.02
CA SER A 301 -26.02 -6.90 -3.51
C SER A 301 -25.96 -5.49 -2.88
N ILE A 302 -26.12 -4.48 -3.73
CA ILE A 302 -26.21 -3.08 -3.30
C ILE A 302 -27.67 -2.67 -3.47
N SER A 303 -28.36 -2.46 -2.34
CA SER A 303 -29.70 -1.88 -2.33
C SER A 303 -29.58 -0.36 -2.36
N GLY A 304 -30.38 0.27 -3.21
CA GLY A 304 -30.30 1.73 -3.41
C GLY A 304 -30.46 2.53 -2.11
N MET A 305 -29.58 3.49 -1.90
CA MET A 305 -29.63 4.48 -0.81
C MET A 305 -30.24 5.81 -1.29
N GLY A 306 -30.96 5.78 -2.42
CA GLY A 306 -31.43 6.94 -3.14
C GLY A 306 -32.32 7.89 -2.35
N THR A 307 -33.11 7.40 -1.40
CA THR A 307 -33.91 8.25 -0.52
C THR A 307 -33.05 9.17 0.33
N ASN A 308 -31.94 8.67 0.84
CA ASN A 308 -31.00 9.46 1.64
C ASN A 308 -30.12 10.35 0.75
N ASP A 309 -29.75 9.88 -0.44
CA ASP A 309 -28.93 10.65 -1.39
C ASP A 309 -29.68 11.89 -1.93
N THR A 310 -31.03 11.82 -2.04
CA THR A 310 -31.84 12.96 -2.49
C THR A 310 -32.01 14.06 -1.44
N SER A 311 -31.77 13.74 -0.16
CA SER A 311 -31.90 14.70 0.95
C SER A 311 -30.63 15.53 1.17
N SER A 312 -29.51 15.21 0.51
CA SER A 312 -28.28 15.96 0.62
C SER A 312 -28.32 17.18 -0.31
N THR A 313 -28.05 18.36 0.24
CA THR A 313 -27.67 19.53 -0.57
C THR A 313 -26.50 19.13 -1.47
N LYS A 314 -26.66 19.41 -2.75
CA LYS A 314 -25.61 19.22 -3.75
C LYS A 314 -24.44 20.14 -3.38
N ASP A 315 -23.37 19.60 -2.84
CA ASP A 315 -22.05 20.22 -2.80
C ASP A 315 -21.10 19.40 -3.70
#